data_7fbb4f050690948211ad144fed100745
#
_entry.id   7fbb4f050690948211ad144fed100745
#
_cell.length_a   1.000
_cell.length_b   1.000
_cell.length_c   1.000
_cell.angle_alpha   90.00
_cell.angle_beta   90.00
_cell.angle_gamma   90.00
#
_symmetry.space_group_name_H-M   'P 1'
#
loop_
_entity.id
_entity.type
_entity.pdbx_description
1 polymer ?
#
loop_
_entity_poly.entity_id
_entity_poly.type
_entity_poly.pdbx_seq_one_letter_code
_entity_poly.pdbx_strand_id
1 'polypeptide(L)'
;MLQHCFPQSIRRTLNELPKSLDETYERVLKEIGIANRDHARRLLQCLIVAIRPLRVEELAEVLALDFDEAEGPTPMLNRDWQQEDRQRAVLSACSSLITVVRDGASRIIQFSHFSVKEFLTSDRISTSKNDTSHFHIMAEPAHTTLAQACLGTLLQLYGSSDNSQVERSFPLASYAGRHWVEHAQFGVVSSRIKDAMRRLFDPIKSHFTAWLQLHDMDDNSSINFDIGRTTDRGSPLYYASLCGFRDLVTHIIAEHPEQVNARGGRNHSPLAAALHKKHFDVAELLHQHGAAVDATGYCNGTPLHGTSVDGLIDVARWLLDHGADANSQRDDLWTPINLAAAYGYLELVRMLLRHNARIDVANDAGYTPLHRASNNGHVEIVGLLLQYGADISAQDHHYSTPLHLASNRGRLEVARLLLGHIADVDAKNKSGKTPLHLASSSGRAEIVRLLLDSGANADTRSKDGSTPLHFASSDGSIDIVRLLLDRGADANAKEKGGLTPLHKASFKGEIVIARLLLDHGASADAKNKDRSTPLHLASSGGRIEIVRLLLDCGADANAEDKDGWTPLHLASSTGRAETVRLLLDHGASADAKNKDGSTSLHLASPDWRTEEIVRLLLDRGADGRGQ
;
A
#
# COMPACT_ATOMS: atom_id res chain seq x y z
N MET A 1 49.39 16.93 -39.56
CA MET A 1 49.67 16.15 -40.79
C MET A 1 48.54 16.17 -41.83
N LEU A 2 47.25 16.31 -41.47
CA LEU A 2 46.13 16.32 -42.43
C LEU A 2 46.03 17.63 -43.27
N GLN A 3 46.54 18.77 -42.81
CA GLN A 3 46.44 20.07 -43.51
C GLN A 3 47.21 20.18 -44.82
N HIS A 4 48.16 19.30 -45.09
CA HIS A 4 49.02 19.37 -46.32
C HIS A 4 48.54 18.47 -47.48
N CYS A 5 47.54 17.62 -47.24
CA CYS A 5 47.08 16.64 -48.23
C CYS A 5 45.79 17.03 -48.99
N PHE A 6 45.18 18.19 -48.70
CA PHE A 6 43.92 18.59 -49.33
C PHE A 6 44.08 19.80 -50.26
N PRO A 7 43.27 19.89 -51.33
CA PRO A 7 43.21 21.06 -52.20
C PRO A 7 42.95 22.36 -51.44
N GLN A 8 43.37 23.49 -51.97
CA GLN A 8 43.22 24.81 -51.32
C GLN A 8 41.79 25.16 -50.94
N SER A 9 40.82 24.75 -51.76
CA SER A 9 39.38 24.92 -51.45
C SER A 9 38.94 24.20 -50.17
N ILE A 10 39.43 22.97 -49.97
CA ILE A 10 39.13 22.17 -48.79
C ILE A 10 39.87 22.73 -47.56
N ARG A 11 41.09 23.24 -47.72
CA ARG A 11 41.83 23.93 -46.62
C ARG A 11 41.12 25.20 -46.17
N ARG A 12 40.55 25.96 -47.12
CA ARG A 12 39.78 27.16 -46.82
C ARG A 12 38.50 26.80 -46.05
N THR A 13 37.74 25.79 -46.48
CA THR A 13 36.57 25.29 -45.78
C THR A 13 36.89 24.75 -44.41
N LEU A 14 38.01 24.03 -44.23
CA LEU A 14 38.46 23.52 -42.93
C LEU A 14 38.90 24.63 -41.97
N ASN A 15 39.47 25.75 -42.48
CA ASN A 15 39.83 26.91 -41.67
C ASN A 15 38.61 27.78 -41.31
N GLU A 16 37.51 27.66 -42.05
CA GLU A 16 36.21 28.31 -41.79
C GLU A 16 35.31 27.49 -40.86
N LEU A 17 35.72 26.27 -40.49
CA LEU A 17 34.98 25.46 -39.52
C LEU A 17 35.06 26.11 -38.14
N PRO A 18 33.92 26.17 -37.41
CA PRO A 18 33.90 26.68 -36.06
C PRO A 18 34.87 25.92 -35.15
N LYS A 19 35.59 26.65 -34.31
CA LYS A 19 36.58 26.09 -33.39
C LYS A 19 35.95 25.51 -32.12
N SER A 20 34.70 25.88 -31.86
CA SER A 20 33.95 25.40 -30.71
C SER A 20 32.51 25.05 -31.10
N LEU A 21 31.84 24.27 -30.26
CA LEU A 21 30.41 23.98 -30.42
C LEU A 21 29.55 25.25 -30.33
N ASP A 22 29.93 26.20 -29.46
CA ASP A 22 29.23 27.47 -29.28
C ASP A 22 29.28 28.30 -30.59
N GLU A 23 30.41 28.41 -31.25
CA GLU A 23 30.54 29.07 -32.56
C GLU A 23 29.70 28.38 -33.64
N THR A 24 29.59 27.05 -33.56
CA THR A 24 28.76 26.27 -34.48
C THR A 24 27.28 26.64 -34.28
N TYR A 25 26.83 26.69 -33.00
CA TYR A 25 25.43 27.02 -32.67
C TYR A 25 25.13 28.48 -33.04
N GLU A 26 26.02 29.43 -32.77
CA GLU A 26 25.83 30.82 -33.19
C GLU A 26 25.69 30.95 -34.71
N ARG A 27 26.47 30.20 -35.49
CA ARG A 27 26.37 30.20 -36.96
C ARG A 27 25.00 29.67 -37.40
N VAL A 28 24.56 28.53 -36.85
CA VAL A 28 23.27 27.93 -37.18
C VAL A 28 22.13 28.90 -36.84
N LEU A 29 22.17 29.58 -35.68
CA LEU A 29 21.15 30.55 -35.27
C LEU A 29 21.14 31.80 -36.20
N LYS A 30 22.27 32.24 -36.72
CA LYS A 30 22.36 33.34 -37.71
C LYS A 30 21.75 32.99 -39.06
N GLU A 31 21.80 31.72 -39.44
CA GLU A 31 21.23 31.21 -40.69
C GLU A 31 19.67 31.20 -40.64
N ILE A 32 19.05 31.31 -39.44
CA ILE A 32 17.61 31.43 -39.32
C ILE A 32 17.12 32.77 -39.88
N GLY A 33 16.35 32.74 -40.95
CA GLY A 33 15.79 33.92 -41.60
C GLY A 33 14.98 34.80 -40.62
N ILE A 34 15.05 36.12 -40.77
CA ILE A 34 14.42 37.09 -39.85
C ILE A 34 12.94 36.79 -39.64
N ALA A 35 12.19 36.45 -40.69
CA ALA A 35 10.77 36.09 -40.62
C ALA A 35 10.47 34.85 -39.76
N ASN A 36 11.43 33.97 -39.56
CA ASN A 36 11.26 32.71 -38.82
C ASN A 36 11.86 32.75 -37.39
N ARG A 37 12.51 33.84 -37.00
CA ARG A 37 13.23 33.92 -35.72
C ARG A 37 12.30 33.73 -34.51
N ASP A 38 11.14 34.35 -34.51
CA ASP A 38 10.18 34.25 -33.41
C ASP A 38 9.57 32.85 -33.31
N HIS A 39 9.24 32.23 -34.46
CA HIS A 39 8.79 30.85 -34.50
C HIS A 39 9.86 29.87 -34.00
N ALA A 40 11.11 30.04 -34.45
CA ALA A 40 12.23 29.24 -33.98
C ALA A 40 12.48 29.39 -32.49
N ARG A 41 12.44 30.63 -31.97
CA ARG A 41 12.58 30.91 -30.55
C ARG A 41 11.47 30.24 -29.72
N ARG A 42 10.19 30.35 -30.14
CA ARG A 42 9.06 29.68 -29.45
C ARG A 42 9.22 28.17 -29.42
N LEU A 43 9.63 27.55 -30.53
CA LEU A 43 9.92 26.12 -30.58
C LEU A 43 11.01 25.71 -29.58
N LEU A 44 12.12 26.44 -29.60
CA LEU A 44 13.24 26.15 -28.70
C LEU A 44 12.85 26.36 -27.23
N GLN A 45 12.04 27.40 -26.93
CA GLN A 45 11.47 27.60 -25.60
C GLN A 45 10.65 26.38 -25.14
N CYS A 46 9.72 25.91 -25.98
CA CYS A 46 8.89 24.76 -25.67
C CYS A 46 9.72 23.50 -25.44
N LEU A 47 10.73 23.25 -26.29
CA LEU A 47 11.59 22.07 -26.17
C LEU A 47 12.45 22.08 -24.90
N ILE A 48 12.86 23.27 -24.43
CA ILE A 48 13.69 23.42 -23.22
C ILE A 48 12.90 23.06 -21.95
N VAL A 49 11.62 23.46 -21.88
CA VAL A 49 10.81 23.34 -20.66
C VAL A 49 9.78 22.22 -20.71
N ALA A 50 9.64 21.54 -21.84
CA ALA A 50 8.69 20.43 -21.96
C ALA A 50 9.01 19.31 -20.97
N ILE A 51 7.98 18.83 -20.27
CA ILE A 51 8.07 17.79 -19.24
C ILE A 51 8.30 16.42 -19.86
N ARG A 52 7.75 16.20 -21.06
CA ARG A 52 8.06 15.06 -21.93
C ARG A 52 8.43 15.54 -23.34
N PRO A 53 9.13 14.72 -24.15
CA PRO A 53 9.33 15.06 -25.55
C PRO A 53 8.01 15.36 -26.25
N LEU A 54 7.98 16.48 -26.98
CA LEU A 54 6.80 16.90 -27.72
C LEU A 54 6.76 16.24 -29.11
N ARG A 55 5.58 15.92 -29.59
CA ARG A 55 5.36 15.41 -30.95
C ARG A 55 5.46 16.55 -31.96
N VAL A 56 5.77 16.21 -33.21
CA VAL A 56 5.79 17.20 -34.32
C VAL A 56 4.45 17.94 -34.42
N GLU A 57 3.37 17.23 -34.29
CA GLU A 57 2.00 17.73 -34.37
C GLU A 57 1.66 18.67 -33.21
N GLU A 58 2.16 18.38 -31.99
CA GLU A 58 1.98 19.22 -30.79
C GLU A 58 2.70 20.55 -30.93
N LEU A 59 3.96 20.52 -31.37
CA LEU A 59 4.72 21.76 -31.63
C LEU A 59 4.17 22.57 -32.81
N ALA A 60 3.65 21.88 -33.82
CA ALA A 60 2.99 22.53 -34.96
C ALA A 60 1.77 23.36 -34.52
N GLU A 61 1.02 22.86 -33.54
CA GLU A 61 -0.11 23.58 -32.97
C GLU A 61 0.35 24.81 -32.16
N VAL A 62 1.43 24.69 -31.37
CA VAL A 62 2.01 25.84 -30.66
C VAL A 62 2.38 26.97 -31.61
N LEU A 63 2.94 26.67 -32.78
CA LEU A 63 3.27 27.68 -33.79
C LEU A 63 2.05 28.34 -34.41
N ALA A 64 0.95 27.58 -34.52
CA ALA A 64 -0.29 28.10 -35.11
C ALA A 64 -1.11 28.96 -34.14
N LEU A 65 -0.71 29.03 -32.88
CA LEU A 65 -1.36 29.94 -31.91
C LEU A 65 -0.84 31.37 -32.10
N ASP A 66 -1.78 32.31 -32.21
CA ASP A 66 -1.47 33.72 -32.25
C ASP A 66 -1.28 34.26 -30.83
N PHE A 67 -0.08 34.80 -30.55
CA PHE A 67 0.31 35.35 -29.25
C PHE A 67 0.25 36.87 -29.23
N ASP A 68 -0.26 37.50 -30.29
CA ASP A 68 -0.34 38.97 -30.33
C ASP A 68 -1.41 39.47 -29.36
N GLU A 69 -0.97 40.34 -28.43
CA GLU A 69 -1.81 40.94 -27.38
C GLU A 69 -2.97 41.84 -27.95
N ALA A 70 -2.92 42.17 -29.25
CA ALA A 70 -3.93 43.01 -29.90
C ALA A 70 -5.31 42.30 -30.00
N GLU A 71 -5.37 40.99 -30.00
CA GLU A 71 -6.61 40.19 -30.04
C GLU A 71 -7.06 39.67 -28.67
N GLY A 72 -6.31 39.91 -27.58
CA GLY A 72 -6.63 39.53 -26.20
C GLY A 72 -5.54 38.70 -25.52
N PRO A 73 -5.61 38.55 -24.19
CA PRO A 73 -4.53 37.96 -23.37
C PRO A 73 -4.39 36.44 -23.53
N THR A 74 -5.19 35.78 -24.38
CA THR A 74 -5.17 34.31 -24.56
C THR A 74 -4.91 33.98 -26.01
N PRO A 75 -3.84 33.24 -26.35
CA PRO A 75 -3.55 32.85 -27.71
C PRO A 75 -4.69 32.06 -28.35
N MET A 76 -5.06 32.39 -29.58
CA MET A 76 -6.10 31.72 -30.35
C MET A 76 -5.47 30.98 -31.53
N LEU A 77 -6.01 29.80 -31.87
CA LEU A 77 -5.53 29.01 -33.01
C LEU A 77 -5.85 29.75 -34.32
N ASN A 78 -4.83 30.08 -35.09
CA ASN A 78 -4.99 30.60 -36.42
C ASN A 78 -5.46 29.44 -37.35
N ARG A 79 -6.74 29.48 -37.77
CA ARG A 79 -7.37 28.43 -38.56
C ARG A 79 -6.97 28.46 -40.04
N ASP A 80 -6.39 29.56 -40.50
CA ASP A 80 -5.97 29.73 -41.90
C ASP A 80 -4.69 28.91 -42.22
N TRP A 81 -3.94 28.47 -41.18
CA TRP A 81 -2.81 27.59 -41.38
C TRP A 81 -3.25 26.13 -41.52
N GLN A 82 -2.94 25.51 -42.67
CA GLN A 82 -3.18 24.08 -42.86
C GLN A 82 -2.22 23.23 -42.03
N GLN A 83 -2.66 22.07 -41.62
CA GLN A 83 -1.89 21.21 -40.70
C GLN A 83 -0.53 20.75 -41.29
N GLU A 84 -0.47 20.49 -42.62
CA GLU A 84 0.77 20.12 -43.29
C GLU A 84 1.79 21.25 -43.33
N ASP A 85 1.35 22.50 -43.53
CA ASP A 85 2.23 23.68 -43.55
C ASP A 85 2.83 23.97 -42.19
N ARG A 86 2.04 23.75 -41.11
CA ARG A 86 2.51 23.87 -39.71
C ARG A 86 3.62 22.88 -39.41
N GLN A 87 3.47 21.61 -39.80
CA GLN A 87 4.49 20.60 -39.60
C GLN A 87 5.77 20.88 -40.38
N ARG A 88 5.65 21.36 -41.61
CA ARG A 88 6.83 21.79 -42.41
C ARG A 88 7.54 22.98 -41.76
N ALA A 89 6.78 23.94 -41.21
CA ALA A 89 7.36 25.07 -40.50
C ALA A 89 8.19 24.63 -39.28
N VAL A 90 7.70 23.68 -38.48
CA VAL A 90 8.45 23.09 -37.36
C VAL A 90 9.76 22.48 -37.82
N LEU A 91 9.71 21.66 -38.87
CA LEU A 91 10.88 20.92 -39.38
C LEU A 91 11.91 21.83 -40.04
N SER A 92 11.46 22.97 -40.63
CA SER A 92 12.35 23.93 -41.32
C SER A 92 12.95 24.99 -40.37
N ALA A 93 12.23 25.35 -39.30
CA ALA A 93 12.61 26.47 -38.44
C ALA A 93 13.95 26.27 -37.71
N CYS A 94 14.30 25.05 -37.32
CA CYS A 94 15.51 24.74 -36.52
C CYS A 94 16.17 23.42 -36.94
N SER A 95 16.15 23.08 -38.20
CA SER A 95 16.53 21.74 -38.73
C SER A 95 17.91 21.23 -38.29
N SER A 96 18.85 22.12 -37.99
CA SER A 96 20.23 21.74 -37.57
C SER A 96 20.37 21.58 -36.05
N LEU A 97 19.43 22.11 -35.24
CA LEU A 97 19.46 22.09 -33.77
C LEU A 97 18.56 20.99 -33.19
N ILE A 98 17.66 20.48 -34.00
CA ILE A 98 16.67 19.49 -33.57
C ILE A 98 16.72 18.24 -34.45
N THR A 99 16.34 17.11 -33.86
CA THR A 99 16.16 15.85 -34.57
C THR A 99 14.76 15.31 -34.33
N VAL A 100 14.22 14.64 -35.35
CA VAL A 100 12.95 13.92 -35.25
C VAL A 100 13.25 12.44 -35.08
N VAL A 101 12.82 11.90 -33.95
CA VAL A 101 12.98 10.48 -33.61
C VAL A 101 11.60 9.81 -33.68
N ARG A 102 11.56 8.58 -34.20
CA ARG A 102 10.33 7.78 -34.17
C ARG A 102 10.25 7.03 -32.84
N ASP A 103 9.15 7.22 -32.15
CA ASP A 103 8.78 6.49 -30.92
C ASP A 103 7.45 5.79 -31.17
N GLY A 104 7.53 4.51 -31.54
CA GLY A 104 6.37 3.75 -32.01
C GLY A 104 5.72 4.38 -33.25
N ALA A 105 4.45 4.73 -33.16
CA ALA A 105 3.70 5.41 -34.23
C ALA A 105 3.89 6.94 -34.24
N SER A 106 4.51 7.52 -33.22
CA SER A 106 4.66 8.96 -33.04
C SER A 106 6.02 9.47 -33.52
N ARG A 107 6.06 10.73 -33.95
CA ARG A 107 7.28 11.46 -34.29
C ARG A 107 7.53 12.49 -33.21
N ILE A 108 8.55 12.27 -32.38
CA ILE A 108 8.93 13.19 -31.31
C ILE A 108 10.12 14.07 -31.73
N ILE A 109 10.18 15.28 -31.21
CA ILE A 109 11.25 16.23 -31.45
C ILE A 109 12.12 16.33 -30.21
N GLN A 110 13.42 16.35 -30.43
CA GLN A 110 14.41 16.57 -29.39
C GLN A 110 15.62 17.34 -29.93
N PHE A 111 16.44 17.88 -29.05
CA PHE A 111 17.68 18.52 -29.47
C PHE A 111 18.61 17.49 -30.12
N SER A 112 19.30 17.91 -31.18
CA SER A 112 20.30 17.07 -31.85
C SER A 112 21.47 16.68 -30.94
N HIS A 113 21.78 17.51 -29.95
CA HIS A 113 22.73 17.27 -28.89
C HIS A 113 22.33 18.00 -27.60
N PHE A 114 22.64 17.42 -26.43
CA PHE A 114 22.28 18.02 -25.13
C PHE A 114 22.88 19.41 -24.91
N SER A 115 24.09 19.67 -25.44
CA SER A 115 24.77 20.96 -25.31
C SER A 115 24.06 22.12 -26.04
N VAL A 116 23.13 21.84 -26.95
CA VAL A 116 22.26 22.88 -27.54
C VAL A 116 21.42 23.54 -26.47
N LYS A 117 20.80 22.73 -25.59
CA LYS A 117 20.02 23.23 -24.47
C LYS A 117 20.88 24.06 -23.53
N GLU A 118 22.07 23.56 -23.16
CA GLU A 118 23.00 24.27 -22.28
C GLU A 118 23.45 25.60 -22.88
N PHE A 119 23.73 25.63 -24.19
CA PHE A 119 24.11 26.83 -24.89
C PHE A 119 23.01 27.88 -24.90
N LEU A 120 21.76 27.49 -25.25
CA LEU A 120 20.62 28.42 -25.34
C LEU A 120 20.19 29.01 -23.98
N THR A 121 20.50 28.33 -22.87
CA THR A 121 20.20 28.80 -21.51
C THR A 121 21.37 29.47 -20.81
N SER A 122 22.56 29.51 -21.45
CA SER A 122 23.77 30.05 -20.85
C SER A 122 23.88 31.57 -20.99
N ASP A 123 24.59 32.21 -20.04
CA ASP A 123 24.91 33.65 -20.12
C ASP A 123 25.79 34.01 -21.31
N ARG A 124 26.45 33.03 -21.96
CA ARG A 124 27.32 33.25 -23.14
C ARG A 124 26.51 33.78 -24.31
N ILE A 125 25.33 33.24 -24.58
CA ILE A 125 24.46 33.73 -25.65
C ILE A 125 23.80 35.08 -25.29
N SER A 126 23.49 35.33 -24.00
CA SER A 126 22.89 36.57 -23.54
C SER A 126 23.81 37.76 -23.70
N THR A 127 25.12 37.57 -23.55
CA THR A 127 26.17 38.59 -23.67
C THR A 127 26.75 38.74 -25.08
N SER A 128 26.30 37.91 -26.02
CA SER A 128 26.72 37.99 -27.41
C SER A 128 26.34 39.34 -28.03
N LYS A 129 27.33 40.05 -28.59
CA LYS A 129 27.09 41.34 -29.28
C LYS A 129 26.40 41.17 -30.63
N ASN A 130 26.02 39.95 -30.98
CA ASN A 130 25.39 39.58 -32.24
C ASN A 130 23.89 39.39 -32.07
N ASP A 131 23.13 39.40 -33.17
CA ASP A 131 21.68 39.10 -33.25
C ASP A 131 21.26 37.77 -32.62
N THR A 132 22.22 36.91 -32.26
CA THR A 132 21.96 35.62 -31.64
C THR A 132 21.47 35.71 -30.17
N SER A 133 21.69 36.82 -29.50
CA SER A 133 21.15 37.11 -28.15
C SER A 133 19.63 36.99 -28.07
N HIS A 134 18.93 37.18 -29.20
CA HIS A 134 17.48 36.95 -29.33
C HIS A 134 17.08 35.53 -28.97
N PHE A 135 17.95 34.55 -29.17
CA PHE A 135 17.69 33.13 -28.87
C PHE A 135 18.09 32.72 -27.45
N HIS A 136 18.53 33.67 -26.61
CA HIS A 136 18.70 33.37 -25.20
C HIS A 136 17.35 33.03 -24.55
N ILE A 137 17.27 31.89 -23.87
CA ILE A 137 16.03 31.36 -23.31
C ILE A 137 16.12 31.33 -21.80
N MET A 138 15.34 32.15 -21.16
CA MET A 138 15.10 32.09 -19.73
C MET A 138 13.92 31.15 -19.44
N ALA A 139 14.01 30.41 -18.34
CA ALA A 139 13.04 29.37 -17.99
C ALA A 139 11.62 29.95 -17.79
N GLU A 140 11.47 31.05 -17.07
CA GLU A 140 10.17 31.64 -16.77
C GLU A 140 9.40 32.11 -18.03
N PRO A 141 9.95 32.88 -18.96
CA PRO A 141 9.29 33.18 -20.24
C PRO A 141 8.97 31.93 -21.05
N ALA A 142 9.83 30.91 -21.03
CA ALA A 142 9.58 29.67 -21.75
C ALA A 142 8.40 28.87 -21.17
N HIS A 143 8.33 28.74 -19.85
CA HIS A 143 7.16 28.16 -19.17
C HIS A 143 5.90 28.98 -19.43
N THR A 144 5.98 30.34 -19.46
CA THR A 144 4.86 31.22 -19.79
C THR A 144 4.32 30.92 -21.19
N THR A 145 5.21 30.87 -22.18
CA THR A 145 4.83 30.57 -23.59
C THR A 145 4.12 29.23 -23.70
N LEU A 146 4.65 28.17 -23.08
CA LEU A 146 4.06 26.84 -23.16
C LEU A 146 2.75 26.74 -22.36
N ALA A 147 2.65 27.40 -21.20
CA ALA A 147 1.41 27.48 -20.42
C ALA A 147 0.30 28.23 -21.20
N GLN A 148 0.65 29.35 -21.85
CA GLN A 148 -0.29 30.09 -22.72
C GLN A 148 -0.76 29.22 -23.90
N ALA A 149 0.13 28.50 -24.55
CA ALA A 149 -0.22 27.59 -25.63
C ALA A 149 -1.18 26.49 -25.14
N CYS A 150 -0.87 25.86 -24.02
CA CYS A 150 -1.74 24.86 -23.40
C CYS A 150 -3.13 25.40 -23.08
N LEU A 151 -3.21 26.55 -22.43
CA LEU A 151 -4.49 27.19 -22.09
C LEU A 151 -5.25 27.64 -23.35
N GLY A 152 -4.56 28.17 -24.36
CA GLY A 152 -5.14 28.55 -25.63
C GLY A 152 -5.82 27.36 -26.31
N THR A 153 -5.19 26.18 -26.31
CA THR A 153 -5.79 24.94 -26.79
C THR A 153 -6.99 24.51 -25.95
N LEU A 154 -6.86 24.46 -24.62
CA LEU A 154 -7.93 24.00 -23.71
C LEU A 154 -9.19 24.90 -23.81
N LEU A 155 -9.01 26.20 -23.99
CA LEU A 155 -10.12 27.16 -24.15
C LEU A 155 -10.85 27.07 -25.49
N GLN A 156 -10.38 26.28 -26.44
CA GLN A 156 -11.06 26.01 -27.72
C GLN A 156 -11.83 24.69 -27.68
N LEU A 157 -11.73 23.92 -26.59
CA LEU A 157 -12.45 22.67 -26.45
C LEU A 157 -13.89 22.94 -26.01
N TYR A 158 -14.84 22.47 -26.82
CA TYR A 158 -16.27 22.50 -26.52
C TYR A 158 -16.77 21.07 -26.41
N GLY A 159 -17.16 20.64 -25.23
CA GLY A 159 -18.05 19.51 -24.94
C GLY A 159 -18.02 18.26 -25.83
N SER A 160 -16.90 17.94 -26.46
CA SER A 160 -16.75 16.73 -27.27
C SER A 160 -16.54 15.52 -26.37
N SER A 161 -17.41 14.53 -26.48
CA SER A 161 -17.35 13.29 -25.68
C SER A 161 -16.30 12.27 -26.18
N ASP A 162 -15.66 12.52 -27.32
CA ASP A 162 -14.68 11.61 -27.94
C ASP A 162 -13.27 12.19 -27.90
N ASN A 163 -12.46 11.71 -26.94
CA ASN A 163 -11.06 12.11 -26.78
C ASN A 163 -10.24 11.85 -28.06
N SER A 164 -10.56 10.83 -28.84
CA SER A 164 -9.83 10.51 -30.06
C SER A 164 -10.07 11.55 -31.17
N GLN A 165 -11.25 12.16 -31.20
CA GLN A 165 -11.58 13.25 -32.12
C GLN A 165 -10.93 14.55 -31.67
N VAL A 166 -10.90 14.81 -30.34
CA VAL A 166 -10.20 15.96 -29.76
C VAL A 166 -8.72 15.93 -30.10
N GLU A 167 -8.03 14.81 -29.90
CA GLU A 167 -6.60 14.67 -30.20
C GLU A 167 -6.25 14.83 -31.68
N ARG A 168 -7.16 14.47 -32.59
CA ARG A 168 -6.98 14.71 -34.03
C ARG A 168 -7.11 16.18 -34.41
N SER A 169 -8.06 16.90 -33.78
CA SER A 169 -8.32 18.31 -34.05
C SER A 169 -7.37 19.24 -33.34
N PHE A 170 -6.93 18.84 -32.15
CA PHE A 170 -6.05 19.58 -31.25
C PHE A 170 -4.96 18.62 -30.72
N PRO A 171 -3.88 18.39 -31.50
CA PRO A 171 -2.79 17.50 -31.09
C PRO A 171 -2.17 17.84 -29.72
N LEU A 172 -2.10 19.12 -29.35
CA LEU A 172 -1.56 19.60 -28.08
C LEU A 172 -2.48 19.31 -26.89
N ALA A 173 -3.77 19.00 -27.11
CA ALA A 173 -4.77 18.88 -26.03
C ALA A 173 -4.40 17.86 -24.94
N SER A 174 -3.86 16.70 -25.32
CA SER A 174 -3.43 15.67 -24.36
C SER A 174 -2.24 16.12 -23.50
N TYR A 175 -1.28 16.82 -24.09
CA TYR A 175 -0.17 17.43 -23.34
C TYR A 175 -0.68 18.56 -22.45
N ALA A 176 -1.50 19.45 -23.02
CA ALA A 176 -2.08 20.59 -22.32
C ALA A 176 -2.87 20.15 -21.09
N GLY A 177 -3.77 19.16 -21.25
CA GLY A 177 -4.59 18.64 -20.15
C GLY A 177 -3.77 18.17 -18.95
N ARG A 178 -2.61 17.55 -19.20
CA ARG A 178 -1.77 16.95 -18.17
C ARG A 178 -0.78 17.91 -17.53
N HIS A 179 -0.17 18.80 -18.31
CA HIS A 179 1.06 19.49 -17.91
C HIS A 179 0.96 21.01 -17.80
N TRP A 180 -0.17 21.63 -18.19
CA TRP A 180 -0.28 23.10 -18.10
C TRP A 180 -0.12 23.62 -16.68
N VAL A 181 -0.60 22.88 -15.66
CA VAL A 181 -0.50 23.27 -14.25
C VAL A 181 0.95 23.33 -13.80
N GLU A 182 1.77 22.35 -14.16
CA GLU A 182 3.19 22.32 -13.82
C GLU A 182 3.94 23.53 -14.41
N HIS A 183 3.58 23.93 -15.63
CA HIS A 183 4.12 25.14 -16.23
C HIS A 183 3.62 26.40 -15.55
N ALA A 184 2.34 26.46 -15.19
CA ALA A 184 1.73 27.61 -14.49
C ALA A 184 2.29 27.82 -13.08
N GLN A 185 2.72 26.76 -12.40
CA GLN A 185 3.31 26.81 -11.06
C GLN A 185 4.78 27.28 -11.06
N PHE A 186 5.41 27.44 -12.22
CA PHE A 186 6.80 27.88 -12.29
C PHE A 186 6.92 29.40 -12.06
N GLY A 187 7.63 29.81 -11.02
CA GLY A 187 7.89 31.22 -10.71
C GLY A 187 6.60 32.07 -10.65
N VAL A 188 6.55 33.13 -11.43
CA VAL A 188 5.39 34.06 -11.50
C VAL A 188 4.50 33.80 -12.74
N VAL A 189 4.63 32.66 -13.39
CA VAL A 189 3.88 32.36 -14.64
C VAL A 189 2.36 32.48 -14.42
N SER A 190 1.83 31.93 -13.31
CA SER A 190 0.40 31.98 -13.00
C SER A 190 -0.17 33.42 -13.02
N SER A 191 0.59 34.40 -12.56
CA SER A 191 0.18 35.80 -12.58
C SER A 191 0.07 36.39 -14.01
N ARG A 192 0.90 35.88 -14.94
CA ARG A 192 0.90 36.30 -16.35
C ARG A 192 -0.22 35.71 -17.17
N ILE A 193 -0.71 34.55 -16.79
CA ILE A 193 -1.76 33.78 -17.50
C ILE A 193 -3.10 33.80 -16.74
N LYS A 194 -3.25 34.67 -15.75
CA LYS A 194 -4.41 34.74 -14.84
C LYS A 194 -5.77 34.82 -15.57
N ASP A 195 -5.85 35.59 -16.64
CA ASP A 195 -7.11 35.80 -17.35
C ASP A 195 -7.51 34.53 -18.16
N ALA A 196 -6.53 33.81 -18.72
CA ALA A 196 -6.79 32.53 -19.37
C ALA A 196 -7.23 31.47 -18.33
N MET A 197 -6.60 31.46 -17.14
CA MET A 197 -7.00 30.58 -16.04
C MET A 197 -8.42 30.86 -15.56
N ARG A 198 -8.80 32.14 -15.37
CA ARG A 198 -10.16 32.56 -14.99
C ARG A 198 -11.20 32.06 -16.01
N ARG A 199 -10.89 32.18 -17.30
CA ARG A 199 -11.77 31.68 -18.37
C ARG A 199 -11.89 30.16 -18.38
N LEU A 200 -10.82 29.42 -18.10
CA LEU A 200 -10.84 27.95 -18.00
C LEU A 200 -11.68 27.48 -16.81
N PHE A 201 -11.58 28.15 -15.67
CA PHE A 201 -12.25 27.79 -14.42
C PHE A 201 -13.65 28.43 -14.27
N ASP A 202 -14.15 29.14 -15.27
CA ASP A 202 -15.51 29.69 -15.29
C ASP A 202 -16.53 28.52 -15.25
N PRO A 203 -17.33 28.39 -14.17
CA PRO A 203 -18.26 27.27 -14.01
C PRO A 203 -19.41 27.27 -15.02
N ILE A 204 -19.69 28.39 -15.67
CA ILE A 204 -20.76 28.55 -16.65
C ILE A 204 -20.34 27.95 -18.01
N LYS A 205 -19.03 27.89 -18.28
CA LYS A 205 -18.48 27.44 -19.54
C LYS A 205 -18.07 25.98 -19.51
N SER A 206 -18.15 25.30 -20.66
CA SER A 206 -17.82 23.88 -20.79
C SER A 206 -16.32 23.57 -20.79
N HIS A 207 -15.45 24.59 -20.80
CA HIS A 207 -13.99 24.41 -20.90
C HIS A 207 -13.42 23.64 -19.71
N PHE A 208 -13.87 23.96 -18.49
CA PHE A 208 -13.46 23.26 -17.27
C PHE A 208 -13.81 21.77 -17.32
N THR A 209 -15.03 21.44 -17.70
CA THR A 209 -15.46 20.05 -17.82
C THR A 209 -14.76 19.31 -18.94
N ALA A 210 -14.48 19.99 -20.08
CA ALA A 210 -13.71 19.43 -21.17
C ALA A 210 -12.26 19.11 -20.76
N TRP A 211 -11.63 20.02 -20.00
CA TRP A 211 -10.29 19.75 -19.44
C TRP A 211 -10.29 18.52 -18.53
N LEU A 212 -11.22 18.41 -17.58
CA LEU A 212 -11.32 17.25 -16.68
C LEU A 212 -11.64 15.93 -17.41
N GLN A 213 -12.30 15.99 -18.59
CA GLN A 213 -12.50 14.80 -19.42
C GLN A 213 -11.21 14.30 -20.07
N LEU A 214 -10.30 15.22 -20.43
CA LEU A 214 -8.99 14.87 -20.97
C LEU A 214 -8.05 14.31 -19.90
N HIS A 215 -8.05 14.92 -18.74
CA HIS A 215 -7.19 14.54 -17.64
C HIS A 215 -7.75 15.02 -16.31
N ASP A 216 -8.18 14.08 -15.49
CA ASP A 216 -8.56 14.38 -14.12
C ASP A 216 -7.32 14.23 -13.22
N MET A 217 -6.84 15.34 -12.68
CA MET A 217 -5.66 15.37 -11.79
C MET A 217 -5.88 14.62 -10.47
N ASP A 218 -7.14 14.37 -10.13
CA ASP A 218 -7.55 13.69 -8.91
C ASP A 218 -7.69 12.17 -9.11
N ASP A 219 -7.73 11.70 -10.38
CA ASP A 219 -7.83 10.29 -10.75
C ASP A 219 -6.45 9.64 -10.80
N ASN A 220 -5.94 9.22 -9.64
CA ASN A 220 -4.71 8.44 -9.54
C ASN A 220 -5.07 6.93 -9.57
N SER A 221 -5.35 6.40 -10.76
CA SER A 221 -5.76 5.00 -11.01
C SER A 221 -4.71 3.93 -10.62
N SER A 222 -3.57 4.31 -10.05
CA SER A 222 -2.49 3.40 -9.64
C SER A 222 -2.62 2.84 -8.22
N ILE A 223 -3.61 3.24 -7.43
CA ILE A 223 -3.86 2.66 -6.12
C ILE A 223 -5.20 1.92 -6.16
N ASN A 224 -5.11 0.60 -6.36
CA ASN A 224 -6.21 -0.36 -6.20
C ASN A 224 -6.64 -0.42 -4.72
N PHE A 225 -7.34 0.57 -4.23
CA PHE A 225 -8.27 0.43 -3.12
C PHE A 225 -9.65 0.83 -3.64
N ASP A 226 -10.53 -0.15 -3.63
CA ASP A 226 -11.95 -0.06 -3.98
C ASP A 226 -12.72 0.73 -2.90
N ILE A 227 -12.25 1.95 -2.63
CA ILE A 227 -12.93 2.92 -1.78
C ILE A 227 -13.79 3.74 -2.73
N GLY A 228 -15.08 3.45 -2.75
CA GLY A 228 -16.17 4.01 -3.52
C GLY A 228 -15.80 5.21 -4.40
N ARG A 229 -15.81 5.01 -5.73
CA ARG A 229 -15.69 6.10 -6.71
C ARG A 229 -16.74 7.15 -6.37
N THR A 230 -16.31 8.29 -5.84
CA THR A 230 -17.18 9.46 -5.78
C THR A 230 -17.42 9.88 -7.23
N THR A 231 -18.64 9.73 -7.69
CA THR A 231 -19.09 10.15 -9.03
C THR A 231 -19.09 11.68 -9.17
N ASP A 232 -18.94 12.41 -8.08
CA ASP A 232 -18.92 13.86 -8.04
C ASP A 232 -17.51 14.41 -8.22
N ARG A 233 -17.27 14.98 -9.40
CA ARG A 233 -16.07 15.77 -9.68
C ARG A 233 -16.03 17.00 -8.77
N GLY A 234 -14.82 17.43 -8.40
CA GLY A 234 -14.64 18.65 -7.63
C GLY A 234 -15.12 19.91 -8.39
N SER A 235 -15.48 20.94 -7.63
CA SER A 235 -15.81 22.27 -8.18
C SER A 235 -14.57 22.95 -8.78
N PRO A 236 -14.72 24.01 -9.60
CA PRO A 236 -13.60 24.85 -10.02
C PRO A 236 -12.73 25.31 -8.85
N LEU A 237 -13.32 25.72 -7.73
CA LEU A 237 -12.58 26.13 -6.53
C LEU A 237 -11.77 24.97 -5.93
N TYR A 238 -12.30 23.74 -5.96
CA TYR A 238 -11.59 22.55 -5.51
C TYR A 238 -10.29 22.34 -6.30
N TYR A 239 -10.35 22.36 -7.64
CA TYR A 239 -9.17 22.16 -8.47
C TYR A 239 -8.19 23.34 -8.42
N ALA A 240 -8.68 24.58 -8.33
CA ALA A 240 -7.83 25.75 -8.13
C ALA A 240 -7.05 25.64 -6.82
N SER A 241 -7.70 25.14 -5.76
CA SER A 241 -7.09 24.91 -4.44
C SER A 241 -6.10 23.73 -4.47
N LEU A 242 -6.42 22.67 -5.18
CA LEU A 242 -5.54 21.50 -5.40
C LEU A 242 -4.25 21.91 -6.13
N CYS A 243 -4.36 22.87 -7.09
CA CYS A 243 -3.23 23.40 -7.85
C CYS A 243 -2.44 24.49 -7.10
N GLY A 244 -2.96 25.05 -6.02
CA GLY A 244 -2.30 26.12 -5.26
C GLY A 244 -2.34 27.50 -5.92
N PHE A 245 -3.28 27.77 -6.80
CA PHE A 245 -3.38 29.04 -7.50
C PHE A 245 -4.11 30.10 -6.66
N ARG A 246 -3.41 30.70 -5.70
CA ARG A 246 -3.96 31.65 -4.73
C ARG A 246 -4.81 32.77 -5.36
N ASP A 247 -4.30 33.43 -6.41
CA ASP A 247 -5.01 34.54 -7.06
C ASP A 247 -6.29 34.10 -7.75
N LEU A 248 -6.27 32.89 -8.35
CA LEU A 248 -7.44 32.27 -8.94
C LEU A 248 -8.47 31.88 -7.88
N VAL A 249 -8.02 31.29 -6.77
CA VAL A 249 -8.85 30.96 -5.61
C VAL A 249 -9.53 32.23 -5.06
N THR A 250 -8.78 33.33 -4.89
CA THR A 250 -9.34 34.62 -4.45
C THR A 250 -10.44 35.12 -5.40
N HIS A 251 -10.21 35.03 -6.69
CA HIS A 251 -11.19 35.43 -7.71
C HIS A 251 -12.45 34.54 -7.67
N ILE A 252 -12.30 33.21 -7.61
CA ILE A 252 -13.45 32.30 -7.59
C ILE A 252 -14.27 32.49 -6.30
N ILE A 253 -13.63 32.68 -5.15
CA ILE A 253 -14.34 32.96 -3.88
C ILE A 253 -15.16 34.25 -3.98
N ALA A 254 -14.61 35.30 -4.62
CA ALA A 254 -15.32 36.57 -4.76
C ALA A 254 -16.57 36.48 -5.67
N GLU A 255 -16.52 35.68 -6.71
CA GLU A 255 -17.63 35.49 -7.66
C GLU A 255 -18.59 34.34 -7.25
N HIS A 256 -18.07 33.30 -6.60
CA HIS A 256 -18.77 32.07 -6.25
C HIS A 256 -18.51 31.63 -4.81
N PRO A 257 -18.89 32.42 -3.80
CA PRO A 257 -18.61 32.14 -2.39
C PRO A 257 -19.26 30.83 -1.91
N GLU A 258 -20.33 30.37 -2.56
CA GLU A 258 -20.99 29.08 -2.28
C GLU A 258 -20.07 27.87 -2.51
N GLN A 259 -19.02 28.01 -3.33
CA GLN A 259 -18.08 26.92 -3.60
C GLN A 259 -17.10 26.65 -2.46
N VAL A 260 -16.93 27.54 -1.50
CA VAL A 260 -15.95 27.43 -0.40
C VAL A 260 -16.08 26.12 0.36
N ASN A 261 -17.32 25.67 0.56
CA ASN A 261 -17.65 24.38 1.22
C ASN A 261 -18.30 23.36 0.26
N ALA A 262 -18.12 23.55 -1.07
CA ALA A 262 -18.67 22.61 -2.04
C ALA A 262 -18.02 21.23 -1.86
N ARG A 263 -18.86 20.19 -1.85
CA ARG A 263 -18.42 18.80 -1.80
C ARG A 263 -18.07 18.31 -3.20
N GLY A 264 -17.03 17.51 -3.30
CA GLY A 264 -16.62 16.87 -4.56
C GLY A 264 -15.12 16.61 -4.60
N GLY A 265 -14.70 15.81 -5.58
CA GLY A 265 -13.32 15.36 -5.70
C GLY A 265 -12.88 14.40 -4.58
N ARG A 266 -11.68 13.86 -4.72
CA ARG A 266 -11.14 12.84 -3.79
C ARG A 266 -10.95 13.35 -2.36
N ASN A 267 -10.58 14.63 -2.20
CA ASN A 267 -10.36 15.24 -0.89
C ASN A 267 -11.65 15.87 -0.29
N HIS A 268 -12.77 15.76 -0.97
CA HIS A 268 -14.12 16.15 -0.55
C HIS A 268 -14.38 17.64 -0.37
N SER A 269 -13.36 18.48 -0.18
CA SER A 269 -13.53 19.93 -0.05
C SER A 269 -12.32 20.69 -0.61
N PRO A 270 -12.49 21.97 -1.04
CA PRO A 270 -11.38 22.82 -1.48
C PRO A 270 -10.27 22.96 -0.43
N LEU A 271 -10.64 23.12 0.85
CA LEU A 271 -9.68 23.22 1.96
C LEU A 271 -8.84 21.94 2.08
N ALA A 272 -9.49 20.77 2.08
CA ALA A 272 -8.77 19.52 2.18
C ALA A 272 -7.88 19.26 0.95
N ALA A 273 -8.28 19.70 -0.25
CA ALA A 273 -7.47 19.63 -1.46
C ALA A 273 -6.20 20.50 -1.36
N ALA A 274 -6.32 21.74 -0.88
CA ALA A 274 -5.19 22.63 -0.63
C ALA A 274 -4.21 22.01 0.39
N LEU A 275 -4.72 21.52 1.49
CA LEU A 275 -3.93 20.90 2.57
C LEU A 275 -3.23 19.61 2.12
N HIS A 276 -3.90 18.77 1.33
CA HIS A 276 -3.30 17.55 0.77
C HIS A 276 -2.04 17.85 -0.06
N LYS A 277 -2.04 18.95 -0.79
CA LYS A 277 -0.88 19.44 -1.56
C LYS A 277 0.03 20.41 -0.80
N LYS A 278 -0.25 20.65 0.49
CA LYS A 278 0.50 21.57 1.37
C LYS A 278 0.51 23.05 0.90
N HIS A 279 -0.54 23.48 0.22
CA HIS A 279 -0.75 24.88 -0.15
C HIS A 279 -1.35 25.65 1.03
N PHE A 280 -0.54 25.89 2.07
CA PHE A 280 -1.00 26.49 3.33
C PHE A 280 -1.51 27.92 3.16
N ASP A 281 -0.97 28.68 2.22
CA ASP A 281 -1.42 30.03 1.89
C ASP A 281 -2.82 30.07 1.27
N VAL A 282 -3.16 29.05 0.48
CA VAL A 282 -4.51 28.83 -0.07
C VAL A 282 -5.45 28.34 1.02
N ALA A 283 -4.99 27.40 1.87
CA ALA A 283 -5.77 26.89 2.98
C ALA A 283 -6.16 27.99 3.96
N GLU A 284 -5.21 28.89 4.28
CA GLU A 284 -5.45 30.06 5.12
C GLU A 284 -6.50 31.00 4.50
N LEU A 285 -6.38 31.27 3.20
CA LEU A 285 -7.35 32.08 2.46
C LEU A 285 -8.76 31.48 2.50
N LEU A 286 -8.88 30.17 2.26
CA LEU A 286 -10.15 29.46 2.31
C LEU A 286 -10.75 29.50 3.72
N HIS A 287 -9.95 29.28 4.76
CA HIS A 287 -10.39 29.35 6.16
C HIS A 287 -10.90 30.74 6.54
N GLN A 288 -10.19 31.81 6.14
CA GLN A 288 -10.63 33.21 6.34
C GLN A 288 -11.98 33.51 5.68
N HIS A 289 -12.34 32.77 4.62
CA HIS A 289 -13.64 32.88 3.94
C HIS A 289 -14.66 31.83 4.38
N GLY A 290 -14.43 31.17 5.53
CA GLY A 290 -15.40 30.29 6.17
C GLY A 290 -15.38 28.85 5.67
N ALA A 291 -14.25 28.37 5.14
CA ALA A 291 -14.09 26.94 4.87
C ALA A 291 -14.11 26.14 6.16
N ALA A 292 -14.94 25.11 6.19
CA ALA A 292 -15.08 24.23 7.35
C ALA A 292 -13.85 23.32 7.49
N VAL A 293 -13.15 23.44 8.61
CA VAL A 293 -11.92 22.68 8.91
C VAL A 293 -12.24 21.18 9.08
N ASP A 294 -13.42 20.87 9.61
CA ASP A 294 -13.93 19.52 9.84
C ASP A 294 -14.94 19.05 8.77
N ALA A 295 -14.86 19.60 7.56
CA ALA A 295 -15.70 19.16 6.45
C ALA A 295 -15.54 17.64 6.22
N THR A 296 -16.62 16.87 6.43
CA THR A 296 -16.58 15.41 6.36
C THR A 296 -16.61 14.91 4.92
N GLY A 297 -15.76 13.93 4.64
CA GLY A 297 -15.72 13.19 3.40
C GLY A 297 -16.36 11.81 3.48
N TYR A 298 -15.78 10.83 2.79
CA TYR A 298 -16.21 9.44 2.81
C TYR A 298 -16.18 8.87 4.24
N CYS A 299 -17.20 8.10 4.61
CA CYS A 299 -17.38 7.54 5.97
C CYS A 299 -17.33 8.59 7.09
N ASN A 300 -17.78 9.83 6.83
CA ASN A 300 -17.70 10.94 7.77
C ASN A 300 -16.29 11.27 8.29
N GLY A 301 -15.25 10.87 7.53
CA GLY A 301 -13.88 11.21 7.88
C GLY A 301 -13.58 12.69 7.66
N THR A 302 -13.01 13.37 8.66
CA THR A 302 -12.51 14.75 8.54
C THR A 302 -11.12 14.79 7.90
N PRO A 303 -10.63 15.95 7.43
CA PRO A 303 -9.25 16.10 6.96
C PRO A 303 -8.21 15.61 7.97
N LEU A 304 -8.47 15.77 9.28
CA LEU A 304 -7.57 15.30 10.34
C LEU A 304 -7.46 13.76 10.38
N HIS A 305 -8.51 13.03 10.01
CA HIS A 305 -8.42 11.57 9.83
C HIS A 305 -7.51 11.21 8.66
N GLY A 306 -7.65 11.88 7.51
CA GLY A 306 -6.79 11.68 6.35
C GLY A 306 -5.31 11.92 6.69
N THR A 307 -5.00 13.03 7.34
CA THR A 307 -3.63 13.33 7.78
C THR A 307 -3.09 12.32 8.79
N SER A 308 -3.97 11.72 9.60
CA SER A 308 -3.59 10.69 10.59
C SER A 308 -3.31 9.33 9.94
N VAL A 309 -3.85 9.07 8.75
CA VAL A 309 -3.50 7.89 7.93
C VAL A 309 -2.19 8.11 7.20
N ASP A 310 -1.99 9.32 6.63
CA ASP A 310 -0.86 9.63 5.76
C ASP A 310 0.39 10.12 6.52
N GLY A 311 0.27 10.43 7.81
CA GLY A 311 1.36 10.96 8.64
C GLY A 311 1.77 12.40 8.30
N LEU A 312 0.85 13.21 7.79
CA LEU A 312 1.12 14.58 7.37
C LEU A 312 1.14 15.55 8.57
N ILE A 313 2.24 15.53 9.34
CA ILE A 313 2.37 16.25 10.61
C ILE A 313 2.12 17.76 10.46
N ASP A 314 2.67 18.40 9.42
CA ASP A 314 2.52 19.84 9.20
C ASP A 314 1.06 20.21 8.92
N VAL A 315 0.36 19.38 8.15
CA VAL A 315 -1.06 19.58 7.84
C VAL A 315 -1.93 19.35 9.07
N ALA A 316 -1.64 18.30 9.84
CA ALA A 316 -2.34 18.04 11.10
C ALA A 316 -2.16 19.19 12.11
N ARG A 317 -0.95 19.76 12.18
CA ARG A 317 -0.66 20.95 12.99
C ARG A 317 -1.54 22.12 12.57
N TRP A 318 -1.53 22.42 11.27
CA TRP A 318 -2.35 23.51 10.74
C TRP A 318 -3.84 23.30 11.07
N LEU A 319 -4.38 22.10 10.86
CA LEU A 319 -5.77 21.76 11.16
C LEU A 319 -6.11 21.99 12.65
N LEU A 320 -5.27 21.46 13.55
CA LEU A 320 -5.50 21.57 15.00
C LEU A 320 -5.36 23.01 15.50
N ASP A 321 -4.40 23.79 14.97
CA ASP A 321 -4.22 25.20 15.30
C ASP A 321 -5.42 26.07 14.81
N HIS A 322 -6.15 25.59 13.78
CA HIS A 322 -7.36 26.24 13.24
C HIS A 322 -8.67 25.63 13.76
N GLY A 323 -8.60 24.85 14.84
CA GLY A 323 -9.78 24.41 15.58
C GLY A 323 -10.39 23.08 15.09
N ALA A 324 -9.68 22.25 14.35
CA ALA A 324 -10.15 20.90 14.02
C ALA A 324 -10.38 20.08 15.29
N ASP A 325 -11.51 19.34 15.34
CA ASP A 325 -11.83 18.48 16.48
C ASP A 325 -10.94 17.22 16.49
N ALA A 326 -9.99 17.19 17.43
CA ALA A 326 -9.12 16.04 17.67
C ALA A 326 -9.88 14.75 18.07
N ASN A 327 -11.16 14.89 18.44
CA ASN A 327 -12.03 13.80 18.90
C ASN A 327 -13.13 13.43 17.88
N SER A 328 -13.08 14.01 16.69
CA SER A 328 -14.01 13.64 15.63
C SER A 328 -13.97 12.13 15.36
N GLN A 329 -15.15 11.55 15.08
CA GLN A 329 -15.30 10.12 14.82
C GLN A 329 -15.82 9.88 13.40
N ARG A 330 -15.28 8.89 12.72
CA ARG A 330 -15.82 8.35 11.48
C ARG A 330 -17.04 7.45 11.77
N ASP A 331 -17.72 6.96 10.71
CA ASP A 331 -18.83 6.01 10.83
C ASP A 331 -18.45 4.71 11.57
N ASP A 332 -17.20 4.27 11.41
CA ASP A 332 -16.61 3.11 12.08
C ASP A 332 -15.99 3.47 13.45
N LEU A 333 -16.34 4.62 14.00
CA LEU A 333 -15.91 5.16 15.29
C LEU A 333 -14.39 5.37 15.42
N TRP A 334 -13.63 5.31 14.33
CA TRP A 334 -12.22 5.65 14.38
C TRP A 334 -12.02 7.14 14.63
N THR A 335 -11.06 7.46 15.49
CA THR A 335 -10.62 8.83 15.77
C THR A 335 -9.23 9.07 15.19
N PRO A 336 -8.81 10.34 14.99
CA PRO A 336 -7.45 10.66 14.53
C PRO A 336 -6.36 9.98 15.35
N ILE A 337 -6.49 9.93 16.68
CA ILE A 337 -5.48 9.30 17.56
C ILE A 337 -5.44 7.77 17.39
N ASN A 338 -6.59 7.11 17.13
CA ASN A 338 -6.62 5.69 16.83
C ASN A 338 -5.85 5.37 15.54
N LEU A 339 -6.02 6.20 14.51
CA LEU A 339 -5.31 6.07 13.25
C LEU A 339 -3.81 6.34 13.43
N ALA A 340 -3.44 7.47 14.03
CA ALA A 340 -2.05 7.82 14.27
C ALA A 340 -1.31 6.75 15.10
N ALA A 341 -1.98 6.18 16.12
CA ALA A 341 -1.43 5.09 16.93
C ALA A 341 -1.31 3.77 16.14
N ALA A 342 -2.25 3.49 15.23
CA ALA A 342 -2.19 2.30 14.39
C ALA A 342 -1.06 2.36 13.37
N TYR A 343 -0.81 3.52 12.76
CA TYR A 343 0.24 3.70 11.76
C TYR A 343 1.62 4.05 12.31
N GLY A 344 1.75 4.33 13.60
CA GLY A 344 3.04 4.55 14.25
C GLY A 344 3.54 6.00 14.22
N TYR A 345 2.67 6.97 14.04
CA TYR A 345 3.06 8.38 13.96
C TYR A 345 3.17 9.04 15.33
N LEU A 346 4.28 8.81 16.01
CA LEU A 346 4.54 9.26 17.39
C LEU A 346 4.30 10.76 17.60
N GLU A 347 4.87 11.60 16.73
CA GLU A 347 4.74 13.06 16.88
C GLU A 347 3.30 13.53 16.68
N LEU A 348 2.55 12.84 15.81
CA LEU A 348 1.13 13.14 15.61
C LEU A 348 0.30 12.71 16.83
N VAL A 349 0.57 11.54 17.42
CA VAL A 349 -0.09 11.11 18.68
C VAL A 349 0.21 12.13 19.80
N ARG A 350 1.45 12.58 19.92
CA ARG A 350 1.84 13.60 20.90
C ARG A 350 1.09 14.93 20.69
N MET A 351 0.97 15.35 19.45
CA MET A 351 0.24 16.57 19.06
C MET A 351 -1.25 16.46 19.38
N LEU A 352 -1.89 15.36 19.00
CA LEU A 352 -3.31 15.11 19.27
C LEU A 352 -3.60 15.11 20.79
N LEU A 353 -2.74 14.49 21.60
CA LEU A 353 -2.87 14.50 23.07
C LEU A 353 -2.74 15.91 23.66
N ARG A 354 -1.85 16.78 23.11
CA ARG A 354 -1.75 18.19 23.50
C ARG A 354 -3.00 19.01 23.16
N HIS A 355 -3.73 18.59 22.10
CA HIS A 355 -5.00 19.17 21.70
C HIS A 355 -6.20 18.42 22.28
N ASN A 356 -6.05 17.80 23.45
CA ASN A 356 -7.08 17.14 24.25
C ASN A 356 -7.78 15.96 23.53
N ALA A 357 -7.06 15.22 22.67
CA ALA A 357 -7.58 13.96 22.15
C ALA A 357 -7.87 12.98 23.29
N ARG A 358 -9.04 12.36 23.28
CA ARG A 358 -9.44 11.34 24.26
C ARG A 358 -8.61 10.07 24.05
N ILE A 359 -7.94 9.63 25.10
CA ILE A 359 -6.93 8.58 25.00
C ILE A 359 -7.52 7.17 24.88
N ASP A 360 -8.73 6.93 25.43
CA ASP A 360 -9.35 5.59 25.50
C ASP A 360 -10.58 5.43 24.62
N VAL A 361 -10.74 6.27 23.60
CA VAL A 361 -11.86 6.12 22.65
C VAL A 361 -11.64 4.87 21.82
N ALA A 362 -12.61 3.95 21.93
CA ALA A 362 -12.62 2.72 21.15
C ALA A 362 -13.32 2.91 19.80
N ASN A 363 -12.84 2.23 18.77
CA ASN A 363 -13.54 2.11 17.49
C ASN A 363 -14.68 1.09 17.56
N ASP A 364 -15.36 0.82 16.45
CA ASP A 364 -16.47 -0.13 16.30
C ASP A 364 -16.11 -1.59 16.64
N ALA A 365 -14.84 -1.95 16.66
CA ALA A 365 -14.34 -3.26 17.10
C ALA A 365 -13.90 -3.28 18.58
N GLY A 366 -14.04 -2.16 19.30
CA GLY A 366 -13.60 -2.00 20.69
C GLY A 366 -12.12 -1.69 20.86
N TYR A 367 -11.37 -1.42 19.78
CA TYR A 367 -9.94 -1.12 19.88
C TYR A 367 -9.68 0.34 20.26
N THR A 368 -9.03 0.54 21.40
CA THR A 368 -8.46 1.84 21.79
C THR A 368 -7.13 2.12 21.05
N PRO A 369 -6.61 3.36 21.10
CA PRO A 369 -5.26 3.67 20.58
C PRO A 369 -4.18 2.75 21.12
N LEU A 370 -4.25 2.39 22.43
CA LEU A 370 -3.32 1.47 23.09
C LEU A 370 -3.37 0.05 22.49
N HIS A 371 -4.56 -0.45 22.18
CA HIS A 371 -4.71 -1.74 21.47
C HIS A 371 -4.02 -1.70 20.10
N ARG A 372 -4.23 -0.64 19.33
CA ARG A 372 -3.67 -0.51 17.99
C ARG A 372 -2.16 -0.39 17.99
N ALA A 373 -1.61 0.47 18.84
CA ALA A 373 -0.17 0.60 19.02
C ALA A 373 0.46 -0.73 19.48
N SER A 374 -0.20 -1.44 20.40
CA SER A 374 0.28 -2.72 20.92
C SER A 374 0.26 -3.84 19.88
N ASN A 375 -0.81 -3.94 19.08
CA ASN A 375 -0.91 -4.92 17.99
C ASN A 375 0.18 -4.72 16.94
N ASN A 376 0.49 -3.45 16.61
CA ASN A 376 1.43 -3.13 15.54
C ASN A 376 2.89 -3.03 16.02
N GLY A 377 3.13 -2.92 17.33
CA GLY A 377 4.47 -2.94 17.91
C GLY A 377 5.11 -1.57 18.05
N HIS A 378 4.31 -0.51 18.15
CA HIS A 378 4.80 0.88 18.28
C HIS A 378 5.16 1.21 19.73
N VAL A 379 6.34 0.81 20.19
CA VAL A 379 6.79 0.85 21.60
C VAL A 379 6.72 2.26 22.19
N GLU A 380 7.23 3.25 21.47
CA GLU A 380 7.27 4.65 21.94
C GLU A 380 5.85 5.22 22.08
N ILE A 381 4.91 4.84 21.19
CA ILE A 381 3.52 5.26 21.30
C ILE A 381 2.83 4.58 22.48
N VAL A 382 3.08 3.28 22.68
CA VAL A 382 2.57 2.57 23.87
C VAL A 382 3.06 3.25 25.14
N GLY A 383 4.36 3.56 25.23
CA GLY A 383 4.93 4.28 26.36
C GLY A 383 4.30 5.66 26.58
N LEU A 384 4.11 6.42 25.49
CA LEU A 384 3.46 7.73 25.54
C LEU A 384 2.02 7.63 26.02
N LEU A 385 1.22 6.70 25.46
CA LEU A 385 -0.18 6.51 25.85
C LEU A 385 -0.29 6.12 27.34
N LEU A 386 0.56 5.22 27.84
CA LEU A 386 0.59 4.83 29.25
C LEU A 386 0.99 6.01 30.17
N GLN A 387 1.94 6.86 29.75
CA GLN A 387 2.31 8.07 30.48
C GLN A 387 1.17 9.07 30.59
N TYR A 388 0.28 9.13 29.60
CA TYR A 388 -0.92 9.97 29.60
C TYR A 388 -2.12 9.29 30.27
N GLY A 389 -1.95 8.08 30.84
CA GLY A 389 -2.95 7.39 31.63
C GLY A 389 -3.93 6.53 30.83
N ALA A 390 -3.52 6.02 29.66
CA ALA A 390 -4.35 5.06 28.92
C ALA A 390 -4.64 3.81 29.76
N ASP A 391 -5.86 3.31 29.69
CA ASP A 391 -6.29 2.10 30.41
C ASP A 391 -5.61 0.86 29.84
N ILE A 392 -4.62 0.34 30.57
CA ILE A 392 -3.85 -0.85 30.22
C ILE A 392 -4.72 -2.12 30.22
N SER A 393 -5.84 -2.10 30.93
CA SER A 393 -6.80 -3.21 31.09
C SER A 393 -8.00 -3.10 30.12
N ALA A 394 -8.00 -2.07 29.26
CA ALA A 394 -9.06 -1.90 28.26
C ALA A 394 -9.28 -3.18 27.46
N GLN A 395 -10.54 -3.50 27.17
CA GLN A 395 -10.92 -4.72 26.46
C GLN A 395 -11.61 -4.39 25.15
N ASP A 396 -11.21 -5.08 24.08
CA ASP A 396 -11.93 -5.06 22.79
C ASP A 396 -13.26 -5.88 22.86
N HIS A 397 -14.00 -5.94 21.78
CA HIS A 397 -15.25 -6.73 21.72
C HIS A 397 -15.05 -8.25 21.89
N HIS A 398 -13.82 -8.72 21.85
CA HIS A 398 -13.40 -10.08 22.18
C HIS A 398 -12.84 -10.19 23.59
N TYR A 399 -12.93 -9.15 24.41
CA TYR A 399 -12.32 -9.03 25.73
C TYR A 399 -10.80 -9.19 25.72
N SER A 400 -10.17 -8.97 24.56
CA SER A 400 -8.71 -8.98 24.47
C SER A 400 -8.15 -7.65 24.96
N THR A 401 -7.14 -7.71 25.80
CA THR A 401 -6.38 -6.55 26.26
C THR A 401 -5.22 -6.22 25.30
N PRO A 402 -4.59 -5.05 25.38
CA PRO A 402 -3.38 -4.74 24.63
C PRO A 402 -2.29 -5.81 24.73
N LEU A 403 -2.13 -6.44 25.94
CA LEU A 403 -1.16 -7.53 26.14
C LEU A 403 -1.51 -8.79 25.36
N HIS A 404 -2.79 -9.13 25.20
CA HIS A 404 -3.22 -10.22 24.32
C HIS A 404 -2.78 -10.01 22.88
N LEU A 405 -2.99 -8.79 22.36
CA LEU A 405 -2.64 -8.45 20.99
C LEU A 405 -1.12 -8.44 20.75
N ALA A 406 -0.37 -7.83 21.67
CA ALA A 406 1.09 -7.83 21.65
C ALA A 406 1.63 -9.28 21.67
N SER A 407 1.07 -10.13 22.54
CA SER A 407 1.49 -11.52 22.70
C SER A 407 1.22 -12.36 21.45
N ASN A 408 0.02 -12.20 20.85
CA ASN A 408 -0.34 -12.88 19.61
C ASN A 408 0.56 -12.49 18.43
N ARG A 409 0.86 -11.20 18.32
CA ARG A 409 1.66 -10.63 17.21
C ARG A 409 3.17 -10.73 17.39
N GLY A 410 3.65 -11.20 18.53
CA GLY A 410 5.09 -11.32 18.78
C GLY A 410 5.77 -9.98 19.11
N ARG A 411 5.05 -9.02 19.70
CA ARG A 411 5.59 -7.69 20.02
C ARG A 411 6.29 -7.67 21.36
N LEU A 412 7.50 -8.22 21.42
CA LEU A 412 8.24 -8.48 22.66
C LEU A 412 8.43 -7.22 23.52
N GLU A 413 8.93 -6.12 22.93
CA GLU A 413 9.22 -4.91 23.70
C GLU A 413 7.93 -4.22 24.19
N VAL A 414 6.85 -4.29 23.41
CA VAL A 414 5.53 -3.83 23.85
C VAL A 414 5.02 -4.68 25.02
N ALA A 415 5.11 -6.01 24.92
CA ALA A 415 4.70 -6.91 26.01
C ALA A 415 5.51 -6.62 27.28
N ARG A 416 6.82 -6.42 27.16
CA ARG A 416 7.71 -6.04 28.26
C ARG A 416 7.27 -4.73 28.91
N LEU A 417 6.96 -3.72 28.10
CA LEU A 417 6.51 -2.42 28.57
C LEU A 417 5.16 -2.50 29.30
N LEU A 418 4.19 -3.23 28.72
CA LEU A 418 2.88 -3.42 29.34
C LEU A 418 2.99 -4.15 30.68
N LEU A 419 3.78 -5.21 30.77
CA LEU A 419 4.03 -5.95 32.01
C LEU A 419 4.75 -5.08 33.06
N GLY A 420 5.68 -4.24 32.63
CA GLY A 420 6.35 -3.26 33.50
C GLY A 420 5.40 -2.21 34.09
N HIS A 421 4.24 -1.97 33.45
CA HIS A 421 3.17 -1.11 33.92
C HIS A 421 2.01 -1.90 34.58
N ILE A 422 2.28 -3.12 35.04
CA ILE A 422 1.38 -3.98 35.83
C ILE A 422 0.13 -4.42 35.04
N ALA A 423 0.27 -4.71 33.74
CA ALA A 423 -0.78 -5.40 32.99
C ALA A 423 -1.06 -6.77 33.60
N ASP A 424 -2.35 -7.16 33.69
CA ASP A 424 -2.74 -8.49 34.16
C ASP A 424 -2.24 -9.55 33.16
N VAL A 425 -1.25 -10.33 33.60
CA VAL A 425 -0.60 -11.38 32.81
C VAL A 425 -1.54 -12.54 32.47
N ASP A 426 -2.53 -12.81 33.31
CA ASP A 426 -3.50 -13.89 33.18
C ASP A 426 -4.92 -13.41 32.80
N ALA A 427 -5.04 -12.16 32.33
CA ALA A 427 -6.29 -11.66 31.78
C ALA A 427 -6.90 -12.64 30.77
N LYS A 428 -8.22 -12.84 30.80
CA LYS A 428 -8.92 -13.78 29.93
C LYS A 428 -9.78 -13.07 28.90
N ASN A 429 -9.58 -13.40 27.64
CA ASN A 429 -10.44 -12.92 26.58
C ASN A 429 -11.80 -13.69 26.54
N LYS A 430 -12.67 -13.35 25.56
CA LYS A 430 -14.01 -13.97 25.38
C LYS A 430 -13.97 -15.50 25.23
N SER A 431 -12.88 -16.05 24.71
CA SER A 431 -12.65 -17.50 24.60
C SER A 431 -11.99 -18.10 25.83
N GLY A 432 -11.73 -17.31 26.88
CA GLY A 432 -11.02 -17.73 28.09
C GLY A 432 -9.53 -17.90 27.89
N LYS A 433 -8.98 -17.48 26.74
CA LYS A 433 -7.55 -17.53 26.46
C LYS A 433 -6.84 -16.37 27.14
N THR A 434 -5.66 -16.64 27.71
CA THR A 434 -4.75 -15.64 28.26
C THR A 434 -3.72 -15.21 27.20
N PRO A 435 -2.92 -14.14 27.42
CA PRO A 435 -1.80 -13.80 26.56
C PRO A 435 -0.85 -14.99 26.31
N LEU A 436 -0.61 -15.83 27.34
CA LEU A 436 0.21 -17.03 27.22
C LEU A 436 -0.36 -18.06 26.24
N HIS A 437 -1.68 -18.26 26.22
CA HIS A 437 -2.33 -19.13 25.22
C HIS A 437 -2.08 -18.62 23.79
N LEU A 438 -2.24 -17.30 23.58
CA LEU A 438 -2.07 -16.69 22.26
C LEU A 438 -0.61 -16.74 21.78
N ALA A 439 0.32 -16.42 22.67
CA ALA A 439 1.75 -16.54 22.37
C ALA A 439 2.14 -17.99 22.03
N SER A 440 1.63 -18.98 22.79
CA SER A 440 1.88 -20.39 22.55
C SER A 440 1.27 -20.89 21.24
N SER A 441 0.07 -20.42 20.88
CA SER A 441 -0.58 -20.80 19.61
C SER A 441 0.02 -20.13 18.36
N SER A 442 0.82 -19.09 18.55
CA SER A 442 1.45 -18.32 17.47
C SER A 442 2.97 -18.51 17.40
N GLY A 443 3.54 -19.46 18.15
CA GLY A 443 4.96 -19.78 18.11
C GLY A 443 5.89 -18.69 18.66
N ARG A 444 5.44 -17.87 19.64
CA ARG A 444 6.20 -16.70 20.14
C ARG A 444 7.02 -17.04 21.39
N ALA A 445 8.10 -17.82 21.22
CA ALA A 445 8.87 -18.37 22.34
C ALA A 445 9.42 -17.32 23.31
N GLU A 446 9.93 -16.19 22.81
CA GLU A 446 10.47 -15.12 23.68
C GLU A 446 9.39 -14.45 24.53
N ILE A 447 8.17 -14.28 23.97
CA ILE A 447 7.04 -13.76 24.71
C ILE A 447 6.52 -14.79 25.72
N VAL A 448 6.47 -16.08 25.36
CA VAL A 448 6.13 -17.14 26.31
C VAL A 448 7.09 -17.11 27.49
N ARG A 449 8.40 -17.00 27.25
CA ARG A 449 9.41 -16.84 28.30
C ARG A 449 9.12 -15.61 29.16
N LEU A 450 8.92 -14.46 28.54
CA LEU A 450 8.63 -13.21 29.25
C LEU A 450 7.39 -13.31 30.13
N LEU A 451 6.28 -13.89 29.60
CA LEU A 451 5.03 -14.05 30.36
C LEU A 451 5.23 -14.99 31.56
N LEU A 452 5.90 -16.13 31.37
CA LEU A 452 6.21 -17.07 32.45
C LEU A 452 7.13 -16.45 33.51
N ASP A 453 8.15 -15.68 33.10
CA ASP A 453 9.02 -14.93 33.99
C ASP A 453 8.26 -13.85 34.78
N SER A 454 7.18 -13.32 34.20
CA SER A 454 6.27 -12.35 34.85
C SER A 454 5.17 -13.00 35.68
N GLY A 455 5.20 -14.32 35.87
CA GLY A 455 4.30 -15.05 36.76
C GLY A 455 3.02 -15.58 36.08
N ALA A 456 2.97 -15.65 34.75
CA ALA A 456 1.83 -16.29 34.06
C ALA A 456 1.66 -17.75 34.49
N ASN A 457 0.43 -18.16 34.77
CA ASN A 457 0.12 -19.55 35.12
C ASN A 457 0.12 -20.43 33.87
N ALA A 458 1.07 -21.38 33.79
CA ALA A 458 1.26 -22.28 32.65
C ALA A 458 0.05 -23.24 32.43
N ASP A 459 -0.77 -23.49 33.48
CA ASP A 459 -1.90 -24.42 33.44
C ASP A 459 -3.27 -23.72 33.38
N THR A 460 -3.30 -22.43 33.05
CA THR A 460 -4.58 -21.75 32.80
C THR A 460 -5.35 -22.47 31.70
N ARG A 461 -6.68 -22.52 31.88
CA ARG A 461 -7.59 -23.21 30.96
C ARG A 461 -8.46 -22.19 30.24
N SER A 462 -8.52 -22.33 28.91
CA SER A 462 -9.45 -21.64 28.04
C SER A 462 -10.89 -22.20 28.22
N LYS A 463 -11.88 -21.61 27.54
CA LYS A 463 -13.26 -22.09 27.64
C LYS A 463 -13.46 -23.53 27.16
N ASP A 464 -12.66 -24.01 26.25
CA ASP A 464 -12.63 -25.41 25.77
C ASP A 464 -11.75 -26.31 26.64
N GLY A 465 -11.15 -25.79 27.71
CA GLY A 465 -10.32 -26.53 28.65
C GLY A 465 -8.87 -26.70 28.20
N SER A 466 -8.49 -26.18 27.03
CA SER A 466 -7.13 -26.26 26.53
C SER A 466 -6.18 -25.39 27.36
N THR A 467 -4.98 -25.87 27.62
CA THR A 467 -3.87 -25.12 28.24
C THR A 467 -2.92 -24.58 27.17
N PRO A 468 -2.02 -23.64 27.48
CA PRO A 468 -0.97 -23.19 26.57
C PRO A 468 -0.18 -24.36 25.94
N LEU A 469 0.08 -25.43 26.72
CA LEU A 469 0.79 -26.61 26.27
C LEU A 469 0.03 -27.38 25.15
N HIS A 470 -1.29 -27.43 25.18
CA HIS A 470 -2.09 -28.00 24.09
C HIS A 470 -1.88 -27.25 22.77
N PHE A 471 -1.87 -25.90 22.84
CA PHE A 471 -1.66 -25.05 21.67
C PHE A 471 -0.24 -25.20 21.11
N ALA A 472 0.77 -25.15 21.97
CA ALA A 472 2.17 -25.32 21.58
C ALA A 472 2.43 -26.70 20.94
N SER A 473 1.81 -27.74 21.51
CA SER A 473 1.93 -29.13 20.99
C SER A 473 1.24 -29.33 19.66
N SER A 474 0.17 -28.56 19.38
CA SER A 474 -0.54 -28.58 18.09
C SER A 474 0.13 -27.72 17.02
N ASP A 475 0.84 -26.66 17.44
CA ASP A 475 1.55 -25.72 16.54
C ASP A 475 2.92 -26.25 16.09
N GLY A 476 3.49 -27.23 16.80
CA GLY A 476 4.82 -27.75 16.50
C GLY A 476 5.97 -26.94 17.14
N SER A 477 5.68 -26.09 18.10
CA SER A 477 6.64 -25.17 18.71
C SER A 477 7.46 -25.84 19.83
N ILE A 478 8.55 -26.52 19.47
CA ILE A 478 9.39 -27.32 20.38
C ILE A 478 9.90 -26.50 21.56
N ASP A 479 10.45 -25.30 21.31
CA ASP A 479 11.00 -24.45 22.35
C ASP A 479 9.95 -24.00 23.37
N ILE A 480 8.72 -23.74 22.90
CA ILE A 480 7.61 -23.37 23.78
C ILE A 480 7.16 -24.54 24.62
N VAL A 481 7.03 -25.74 24.03
CA VAL A 481 6.72 -26.96 24.77
C VAL A 481 7.74 -27.19 25.88
N ARG A 482 9.04 -27.09 25.57
CA ARG A 482 10.12 -27.20 26.55
C ARG A 482 9.98 -26.18 27.66
N LEU A 483 9.81 -24.89 27.31
CA LEU A 483 9.65 -23.80 28.29
C LEU A 483 8.47 -24.03 29.23
N LEU A 484 7.32 -24.48 28.70
CA LEU A 484 6.13 -24.74 29.50
C LEU A 484 6.36 -25.93 30.46
N LEU A 485 6.94 -27.04 29.97
CA LEU A 485 7.24 -28.22 30.78
C LEU A 485 8.29 -27.92 31.87
N ASP A 486 9.36 -27.18 31.54
CA ASP A 486 10.38 -26.73 32.49
C ASP A 486 9.80 -25.83 33.60
N ARG A 487 8.65 -25.14 33.32
CA ARG A 487 7.91 -24.32 34.30
C ARG A 487 6.74 -25.07 34.95
N GLY A 488 6.72 -26.42 34.85
CA GLY A 488 5.82 -27.29 35.55
C GLY A 488 4.42 -27.41 34.95
N ALA A 489 4.24 -27.09 33.67
CA ALA A 489 2.95 -27.34 32.99
C ALA A 489 2.58 -28.82 33.01
N ASP A 490 1.31 -29.13 33.30
CA ASP A 490 0.80 -30.49 33.38
C ASP A 490 0.76 -31.14 31.98
N ALA A 491 1.71 -32.10 31.72
CA ALA A 491 1.77 -32.86 30.47
C ALA A 491 0.52 -33.75 30.22
N ASN A 492 -0.26 -34.03 31.27
CA ASN A 492 -1.50 -34.83 31.23
C ASN A 492 -2.78 -34.01 31.30
N ALA A 493 -2.67 -32.65 31.21
CA ALA A 493 -3.84 -31.80 31.20
C ALA A 493 -4.84 -32.23 30.11
N LYS A 494 -6.13 -32.28 30.43
CA LYS A 494 -7.20 -32.70 29.49
C LYS A 494 -8.07 -31.48 29.15
N GLU A 495 -8.27 -31.22 27.87
CA GLU A 495 -9.28 -30.30 27.39
C GLU A 495 -10.70 -30.88 27.49
N LYS A 496 -11.76 -30.12 27.14
CA LYS A 496 -13.16 -30.60 27.24
C LYS A 496 -13.42 -31.87 26.43
N GLY A 497 -12.71 -32.09 25.34
CA GLY A 497 -12.74 -33.33 24.55
C GLY A 497 -11.99 -34.51 25.20
N GLY A 498 -11.29 -34.27 26.31
CA GLY A 498 -10.43 -35.27 26.97
C GLY A 498 -9.06 -35.45 26.28
N LEU A 499 -8.79 -34.68 25.21
CA LEU A 499 -7.49 -34.75 24.55
C LEU A 499 -6.41 -34.15 25.44
N THR A 500 -5.23 -34.76 25.46
CA THR A 500 -4.04 -34.26 26.11
C THR A 500 -3.10 -33.60 25.09
N PRO A 501 -2.05 -32.84 25.51
CA PRO A 501 -1.02 -32.38 24.61
C PRO A 501 -0.40 -33.44 23.74
N LEU A 502 -0.21 -34.67 24.30
CA LEU A 502 0.32 -35.84 23.56
C LEU A 502 -0.64 -36.30 22.43
N HIS A 503 -1.96 -36.23 22.63
CA HIS A 503 -2.92 -36.48 21.56
C HIS A 503 -2.75 -35.49 20.41
N LYS A 504 -2.57 -34.18 20.73
CA LYS A 504 -2.38 -33.13 19.70
C LYS A 504 -1.08 -33.35 18.92
N ALA A 505 0.04 -33.59 19.62
CA ALA A 505 1.32 -33.90 18.99
C ALA A 505 1.24 -35.14 18.10
N SER A 506 0.58 -36.22 18.59
CA SER A 506 0.40 -37.49 17.86
C SER A 506 -0.42 -37.33 16.60
N PHE A 507 -1.50 -36.57 16.65
CA PHE A 507 -2.33 -36.29 15.47
C PHE A 507 -1.57 -35.47 14.42
N LYS A 508 -0.81 -34.46 14.84
CA LYS A 508 -0.05 -33.60 13.95
C LYS A 508 1.20 -34.26 13.35
N GLY A 509 1.79 -35.20 14.04
CA GLY A 509 3.03 -35.86 13.61
C GLY A 509 4.29 -35.26 14.23
N GLU A 510 4.16 -34.56 15.36
CA GLU A 510 5.23 -33.80 16.01
C GLU A 510 6.07 -34.74 16.91
N ILE A 511 7.00 -35.50 16.32
CA ILE A 511 7.78 -36.56 16.98
C ILE A 511 8.63 -36.00 18.15
N VAL A 512 9.30 -34.86 17.98
CA VAL A 512 10.15 -34.27 19.01
C VAL A 512 9.32 -33.86 20.22
N ILE A 513 8.14 -33.26 19.96
CA ILE A 513 7.20 -32.85 21.01
C ILE A 513 6.61 -34.06 21.72
N ALA A 514 6.20 -35.11 20.98
CA ALA A 514 5.71 -36.35 21.57
C ALA A 514 6.74 -36.94 22.53
N ARG A 515 8.01 -36.98 22.14
CA ARG A 515 9.12 -37.44 22.99
C ARG A 515 9.27 -36.59 24.24
N LEU A 516 9.33 -35.24 24.07
CA LEU A 516 9.44 -34.32 25.20
C LEU A 516 8.30 -34.50 26.20
N LEU A 517 7.07 -34.67 25.72
CA LEU A 517 5.91 -34.89 26.59
C LEU A 517 6.02 -36.21 27.36
N LEU A 518 6.43 -37.30 26.72
CA LEU A 518 6.64 -38.62 27.34
C LEU A 518 7.77 -38.54 28.37
N ASP A 519 8.89 -37.90 28.07
CA ASP A 519 10.02 -37.71 28.99
C ASP A 519 9.61 -36.93 30.24
N HIS A 520 8.57 -36.06 30.14
CA HIS A 520 7.99 -35.31 31.26
C HIS A 520 6.73 -35.96 31.84
N GLY A 521 6.54 -37.27 31.63
CA GLY A 521 5.53 -38.08 32.29
C GLY A 521 4.13 -38.00 31.66
N ALA A 522 4.02 -37.63 30.39
CA ALA A 522 2.75 -37.80 29.69
C ALA A 522 2.40 -39.27 29.55
N SER A 523 1.13 -39.61 29.82
CA SER A 523 0.66 -40.99 29.68
C SER A 523 0.44 -41.37 28.21
N ALA A 524 1.17 -42.39 27.75
CA ALA A 524 1.04 -42.94 26.39
C ALA A 524 -0.36 -43.51 26.12
N ASP A 525 -1.05 -43.98 27.18
CA ASP A 525 -2.39 -44.56 27.13
C ASP A 525 -3.50 -43.61 27.64
N ALA A 526 -3.22 -42.33 27.67
CA ALA A 526 -4.24 -41.35 28.04
C ALA A 526 -5.47 -41.51 27.11
N LYS A 527 -6.68 -41.60 27.70
CA LYS A 527 -7.94 -41.73 26.95
C LYS A 527 -8.69 -40.40 26.90
N ASN A 528 -9.09 -40.05 25.69
CA ASN A 528 -10.01 -38.93 25.48
C ASN A 528 -11.46 -39.36 25.79
N LYS A 529 -12.47 -38.49 25.54
CA LYS A 529 -13.90 -38.83 25.78
C LYS A 529 -14.41 -39.98 24.94
N ASP A 530 -13.85 -40.18 23.76
CA ASP A 530 -14.15 -41.29 22.88
C ASP A 530 -13.29 -42.54 23.20
N ARG A 531 -12.57 -42.51 24.32
CA ARG A 531 -11.61 -43.54 24.75
C ARG A 531 -10.43 -43.75 23.79
N SER A 532 -10.31 -42.92 22.73
CA SER A 532 -9.16 -42.99 21.83
C SER A 532 -7.88 -42.51 22.54
N THR A 533 -6.80 -43.24 22.31
CA THR A 533 -5.46 -42.92 22.84
C THR A 533 -4.63 -42.13 21.81
N PRO A 534 -3.48 -41.56 22.18
CA PRO A 534 -2.54 -40.97 21.23
C PRO A 534 -2.15 -41.92 20.09
N LEU A 535 -2.04 -43.23 20.40
CA LEU A 535 -1.72 -44.27 19.42
C LEU A 535 -2.82 -44.40 18.35
N HIS A 536 -4.11 -44.29 18.71
CA HIS A 536 -5.22 -44.27 17.75
C HIS A 536 -5.06 -43.13 16.73
N LEU A 537 -4.76 -41.91 17.23
CA LEU A 537 -4.63 -40.74 16.39
C LEU A 537 -3.39 -40.80 15.48
N ALA A 538 -2.27 -41.26 16.01
CA ALA A 538 -1.05 -41.47 15.24
C ALA A 538 -1.25 -42.53 14.14
N SER A 539 -1.94 -43.64 14.47
CA SER A 539 -2.21 -44.76 13.54
C SER A 539 -3.13 -44.34 12.40
N SER A 540 -4.21 -43.64 12.69
CA SER A 540 -5.12 -43.08 11.68
C SER A 540 -4.39 -42.08 10.73
N GLY A 541 -3.50 -41.27 11.29
CA GLY A 541 -2.69 -40.31 10.54
C GLY A 541 -1.51 -40.90 9.76
N GLY A 542 -1.16 -42.18 10.01
CA GLY A 542 0.02 -42.84 9.43
C GLY A 542 1.33 -42.24 9.92
N ARG A 543 1.40 -41.78 11.19
CA ARG A 543 2.57 -41.16 11.80
C ARG A 543 3.54 -42.18 12.34
N ILE A 544 4.26 -42.84 11.46
CA ILE A 544 5.06 -44.05 11.73
C ILE A 544 6.03 -43.87 12.90
N GLU A 545 6.81 -42.79 12.90
CA GLU A 545 7.77 -42.51 13.97
C GLU A 545 7.10 -42.32 15.33
N ILE A 546 5.92 -41.69 15.36
CA ILE A 546 5.17 -41.50 16.61
C ILE A 546 4.55 -42.83 17.06
N VAL A 547 4.00 -43.63 16.13
CA VAL A 547 3.49 -44.99 16.43
C VAL A 547 4.61 -45.80 17.07
N ARG A 548 5.80 -45.83 16.49
CA ARG A 548 6.97 -46.51 17.03
C ARG A 548 7.31 -46.00 18.43
N LEU A 549 7.44 -44.66 18.58
CA LEU A 549 7.76 -44.04 19.86
C LEU A 549 6.76 -44.42 20.96
N LEU A 550 5.46 -44.37 20.67
CA LEU A 550 4.40 -44.71 21.63
C LEU A 550 4.47 -46.19 22.04
N LEU A 551 4.66 -47.11 21.08
CA LEU A 551 4.79 -48.55 21.33
C LEU A 551 6.06 -48.86 22.14
N ASP A 552 7.20 -48.24 21.82
CA ASP A 552 8.45 -48.36 22.57
C ASP A 552 8.31 -47.85 24.01
N CYS A 553 7.44 -46.87 24.26
CA CYS A 553 7.08 -46.33 25.58
C CYS A 553 5.97 -47.14 26.27
N GLY A 554 5.57 -48.30 25.72
CA GLY A 554 4.64 -49.22 26.36
C GLY A 554 3.15 -48.90 26.13
N ALA A 555 2.81 -48.14 25.09
CA ALA A 555 1.41 -47.91 24.74
C ALA A 555 0.73 -49.25 24.34
N ASP A 556 -0.49 -49.47 24.80
CA ASP A 556 -1.27 -50.66 24.51
C ASP A 556 -1.70 -50.68 23.03
N ALA A 557 -1.09 -51.56 22.23
CA ALA A 557 -1.41 -51.76 20.82
C ALA A 557 -2.85 -52.25 20.57
N ASN A 558 -3.49 -52.80 21.61
CA ASN A 558 -4.86 -53.35 21.59
C ASN A 558 -5.86 -52.48 22.33
N ALA A 559 -5.49 -51.23 22.68
CA ALA A 559 -6.40 -50.31 23.29
C ALA A 559 -7.65 -50.13 22.41
N GLU A 560 -8.83 -50.15 23.03
CA GLU A 560 -10.11 -49.94 22.35
C GLU A 560 -10.68 -48.56 22.63
N ASP A 561 -11.16 -47.92 21.59
CA ASP A 561 -11.98 -46.71 21.72
C ASP A 561 -13.44 -47.06 22.15
N LYS A 562 -14.32 -46.04 22.16
CA LYS A 562 -15.72 -46.25 22.56
C LYS A 562 -16.51 -47.19 21.64
N ASP A 563 -16.12 -47.32 20.40
CA ASP A 563 -16.77 -48.16 19.40
C ASP A 563 -16.03 -49.48 19.18
N GLY A 564 -15.05 -49.80 20.05
CA GLY A 564 -14.24 -51.01 19.99
C GLY A 564 -13.17 -50.98 18.91
N TRP A 565 -12.91 -49.83 18.30
CA TRP A 565 -11.84 -49.71 17.33
C TRP A 565 -10.48 -49.73 18.03
N THR A 566 -9.55 -50.49 17.49
CA THR A 566 -8.15 -50.47 17.91
C THR A 566 -7.32 -49.60 16.96
N PRO A 567 -6.08 -49.21 17.33
CA PRO A 567 -5.16 -48.56 16.42
C PRO A 567 -4.99 -49.29 15.08
N LEU A 568 -5.02 -50.63 15.11
CA LEU A 568 -4.91 -51.45 13.91
C LEU A 568 -6.13 -51.34 12.99
N HIS A 569 -7.34 -51.23 13.53
CA HIS A 569 -8.56 -50.96 12.75
C HIS A 569 -8.42 -49.64 12.00
N LEU A 570 -7.97 -48.58 12.69
CA LEU A 570 -7.83 -47.25 12.10
C LEU A 570 -6.73 -47.19 11.02
N ALA A 571 -5.59 -47.86 11.27
CA ALA A 571 -4.51 -47.92 10.29
C ALA A 571 -4.95 -48.70 9.02
N SER A 572 -5.70 -49.80 9.19
CA SER A 572 -6.20 -50.63 8.09
C SER A 572 -7.25 -49.89 7.26
N SER A 573 -8.22 -49.23 7.91
CA SER A 573 -9.28 -48.44 7.23
C SER A 573 -8.75 -47.21 6.48
N THR A 574 -7.60 -46.66 6.91
CA THR A 574 -6.97 -45.49 6.28
C THR A 574 -5.82 -45.86 5.31
N GLY A 575 -5.57 -47.15 5.08
CA GLY A 575 -4.59 -47.62 4.11
C GLY A 575 -3.12 -47.41 4.52
N ARG A 576 -2.79 -47.52 5.83
CA ARG A 576 -1.44 -47.22 6.37
C ARG A 576 -0.62 -48.52 6.55
N ALA A 577 -0.17 -49.13 5.47
CA ALA A 577 0.48 -50.46 5.47
C ALA A 577 1.68 -50.56 6.43
N GLU A 578 2.56 -49.57 6.45
CA GLU A 578 3.74 -49.57 7.33
C GLU A 578 3.35 -49.44 8.81
N THR A 579 2.30 -48.65 9.10
CA THR A 579 1.73 -48.55 10.45
C THR A 579 1.09 -49.88 10.87
N VAL A 580 0.36 -50.56 9.96
CA VAL A 580 -0.21 -51.89 10.19
C VAL A 580 0.89 -52.87 10.52
N ARG A 581 1.97 -52.92 9.75
CA ARG A 581 3.13 -53.77 10.00
C ARG A 581 3.71 -53.54 11.40
N LEU A 582 3.94 -52.29 11.72
CA LEU A 582 4.53 -51.90 13.01
C LEU A 582 3.65 -52.30 14.20
N LEU A 583 2.33 -52.07 14.11
CA LEU A 583 1.38 -52.48 15.13
C LEU A 583 1.36 -54.01 15.34
N LEU A 584 1.35 -54.81 14.25
CA LEU A 584 1.39 -56.25 14.30
C LEU A 584 2.72 -56.77 14.90
N ASP A 585 3.85 -56.15 14.58
CA ASP A 585 5.16 -56.48 15.16
C ASP A 585 5.21 -56.26 16.67
N HIS A 586 4.39 -55.31 17.19
CA HIS A 586 4.26 -55.02 18.63
C HIS A 586 3.04 -55.67 19.29
N GLY A 587 2.48 -56.74 18.68
CA GLY A 587 1.47 -57.57 19.30
C GLY A 587 0.04 -57.09 19.18
N ALA A 588 -0.26 -56.23 18.21
CA ALA A 588 -1.66 -55.91 17.89
C ALA A 588 -2.39 -57.16 17.39
N SER A 589 -3.60 -57.41 17.90
CA SER A 589 -4.43 -58.56 17.50
C SER A 589 -5.08 -58.31 16.13
N ALA A 590 -4.73 -59.16 15.17
CA ALA A 590 -5.29 -59.12 13.82
C ALA A 590 -6.80 -59.45 13.79
N ASP A 591 -7.26 -60.25 14.78
CA ASP A 591 -8.65 -60.75 14.90
C ASP A 591 -9.51 -59.94 15.87
N ALA A 592 -8.98 -58.84 16.41
CA ALA A 592 -9.78 -57.93 17.25
C ALA A 592 -11.04 -57.50 16.50
N LYS A 593 -12.19 -57.50 17.17
CA LYS A 593 -13.48 -57.10 16.61
C LYS A 593 -13.97 -55.80 17.25
N ASN A 594 -14.37 -54.86 16.42
CA ASN A 594 -15.08 -53.68 16.89
C ASN A 594 -16.52 -54.06 17.32
N LYS A 595 -17.32 -53.11 17.79
CA LYS A 595 -18.71 -53.33 18.22
C LYS A 595 -19.63 -53.83 17.11
N ASP A 596 -19.32 -53.55 15.85
CA ASP A 596 -20.06 -54.01 14.68
C ASP A 596 -19.63 -55.43 14.25
N GLY A 597 -18.68 -56.03 14.98
CA GLY A 597 -18.11 -57.36 14.68
C GLY A 597 -17.08 -57.35 13.54
N SER A 598 -16.70 -56.18 13.04
CA SER A 598 -15.69 -56.03 11.96
C SER A 598 -14.28 -56.13 12.52
N THR A 599 -13.41 -56.87 11.80
CA THR A 599 -11.98 -56.94 12.08
C THR A 599 -11.22 -55.95 11.18
N SER A 600 -9.94 -55.77 11.46
CA SER A 600 -9.05 -54.94 10.64
C SER A 600 -9.03 -55.35 9.17
N LEU A 601 -9.21 -56.66 8.89
CA LEU A 601 -9.28 -57.20 7.54
C LEU A 601 -10.58 -56.78 6.81
N HIS A 602 -11.72 -56.74 7.50
CA HIS A 602 -12.99 -56.25 6.93
C HIS A 602 -12.95 -54.78 6.58
N LEU A 603 -12.15 -53.96 7.31
CA LEU A 603 -12.00 -52.52 7.13
C LEU A 603 -10.94 -52.14 6.11
N ALA A 604 -10.06 -53.09 5.73
CA ALA A 604 -9.14 -52.90 4.64
C ALA A 604 -9.92 -52.83 3.32
N SER A 605 -10.13 -51.61 2.80
CA SER A 605 -10.87 -51.35 1.56
C SER A 605 -10.26 -52.14 0.37
N PRO A 606 -11.03 -52.60 -0.62
CA PRO A 606 -10.52 -53.35 -1.78
C PRO A 606 -9.76 -52.52 -2.82
N ASP A 607 -9.10 -51.45 -2.40
CA ASP A 607 -8.31 -50.59 -3.28
C ASP A 607 -6.86 -51.09 -3.40
N TRP A 608 -6.17 -50.85 -4.52
CA TRP A 608 -4.80 -51.29 -4.80
C TRP A 608 -3.78 -50.91 -3.69
N ARG A 609 -4.07 -49.93 -2.87
CA ARG A 609 -3.26 -49.51 -1.73
C ARG A 609 -3.37 -50.43 -0.51
N THR A 610 -4.34 -51.32 -0.49
CA THR A 610 -4.66 -52.15 0.66
C THR A 610 -4.30 -53.62 0.45
N GLU A 611 -3.87 -54.03 -0.76
CA GLU A 611 -3.42 -55.42 -1.04
C GLU A 611 -2.26 -55.83 -0.11
N GLU A 612 -1.32 -54.91 0.16
CA GLU A 612 -0.24 -55.13 1.12
C GLU A 612 -0.78 -55.32 2.55
N ILE A 613 -1.79 -54.52 2.95
CA ILE A 613 -2.42 -54.62 4.29
C ILE A 613 -3.11 -55.94 4.46
N VAL A 614 -3.89 -56.38 3.46
CA VAL A 614 -4.57 -57.67 3.47
C VAL A 614 -3.55 -58.78 3.63
N ARG A 615 -2.44 -58.75 2.88
CA ARG A 615 -1.36 -59.73 2.98
C ARG A 615 -0.75 -59.74 4.38
N LEU A 616 -0.40 -58.60 4.92
CA LEU A 616 0.17 -58.45 6.27
C LEU A 616 -0.76 -59.01 7.36
N LEU A 617 -2.06 -58.78 7.26
CA LEU A 617 -3.04 -59.28 8.22
C LEU A 617 -3.19 -60.78 8.14
N LEU A 618 -3.27 -61.35 6.92
CA LEU A 618 -3.36 -62.82 6.71
C LEU A 618 -2.10 -63.56 7.17
N ASP A 619 -0.91 -62.98 6.89
CA ASP A 619 0.38 -63.59 7.32
C ASP A 619 0.51 -63.62 8.85
N ARG A 620 -0.21 -62.76 9.58
CA ARG A 620 -0.22 -62.72 11.06
C ARG A 620 -1.45 -63.37 11.68
N GLY A 621 -2.17 -64.25 10.89
CA GLY A 621 -3.22 -65.08 11.38
C GLY A 621 -4.61 -64.47 11.43
N ALA A 622 -4.88 -63.41 10.72
CA ALA A 622 -6.24 -62.92 10.58
C ALA A 622 -7.13 -63.99 9.92
N ASP A 623 -8.23 -64.39 10.58
CA ASP A 623 -9.15 -65.34 10.02
C ASP A 623 -9.94 -64.77 8.84
N GLY A 624 -9.57 -65.18 7.61
CA GLY A 624 -10.24 -64.74 6.37
C GLY A 624 -11.65 -65.32 6.20
N ARG A 625 -12.17 -66.09 7.17
CA ARG A 625 -13.48 -66.73 7.13
C ARG A 625 -14.58 -65.95 7.80
N GLY A 626 -14.59 -64.63 7.60
CA GLY A 626 -15.72 -63.78 7.98
C GLY A 626 -16.78 -63.78 6.88
N GLN A 627 -18.03 -64.18 7.23
CA GLN A 627 -19.22 -64.18 6.37
C GLN A 627 -19.53 -62.80 5.78
#